data_669d29d136953e070e83f475304000cd
#
_entry.id   669d29d136953e070e83f475304000cd
#
_cell.length_a   1.000
_cell.length_b   1.000
_cell.length_c   1.000
_cell.angle_alpha   90.00
_cell.angle_beta   90.00
_cell.angle_gamma   90.00
#
_symmetry.space_group_name_H-M   'P 1'
#
loop_
_entity.id
_entity.type
_entity.pdbx_description
1 polymer ?
#
loop_
_entity_poly.entity_id
_entity_poly.type
_entity_poly.pdbx_seq_one_letter_code
_entity_poly.pdbx_strand_id
1 'polypeptide(L)'
;MKVSTENLGNCQIALNIEAEASELDKSLDEAYRYLVKELSIPGFRKGKAPRAVLVQHIGKEGLVDEALERLIPPLYKQAIESEKLEPIAAPQIEVVQREPVVFKAIVSLKPEVKLGDYHGLKLERGPAVEITDKELTDAMDEVRERQGAWVPVDRPVELTDLVAMDIQANVDGKPWLDHKGVAYEVREDSRSPVAGFASHLEGAEKGKEISFSLTIPDDYHIKEMRGKEGAFKVTVSEIKQKQLPELNDELATSAGYANLEDMRKKVADDLGAKAESKNELELKQKALDALVEMSEVDYPPVVEDEEIRELLRREAQRLGFTDIAEYLKRANRTEEELREELRPIAKNRLVQGLVLGKLAEEEKIEISASEVDNKVDEIINDAEDKERAKQIFSLPQFKQSIEESLRTQKVMDRLLQIAIGSGMNMTKGE
;
A
#
# COMPACT_ATOMS: atom_id res chain seq x y z
N MET A 1 -35.88 -27.50 10.68
CA MET A 1 -35.26 -26.48 9.79
C MET A 1 -35.37 -26.94 8.33
N LYS A 2 -35.73 -26.06 7.39
CA LYS A 2 -35.60 -26.28 5.93
C LYS A 2 -34.59 -25.30 5.37
N VAL A 3 -33.72 -25.77 4.48
CA VAL A 3 -32.67 -24.97 3.84
C VAL A 3 -32.85 -25.04 2.32
N SER A 4 -32.76 -23.91 1.64
CA SER A 4 -32.60 -23.86 0.18
C SER A 4 -31.45 -22.95 -0.17
N THR A 5 -30.70 -23.31 -1.21
CA THR A 5 -29.52 -22.63 -1.67
C THR A 5 -29.76 -21.95 -3.00
N GLU A 6 -29.23 -20.74 -3.16
CA GLU A 6 -29.24 -19.98 -4.42
C GLU A 6 -27.83 -19.46 -4.69
N ASN A 7 -27.29 -19.77 -5.85
CA ASN A 7 -25.99 -19.23 -6.27
C ASN A 7 -26.16 -17.79 -6.78
N LEU A 8 -25.49 -16.83 -6.15
CA LEU A 8 -25.54 -15.41 -6.51
C LEU A 8 -24.44 -15.00 -7.50
N GLY A 9 -23.51 -15.90 -7.82
CA GLY A 9 -22.25 -15.55 -8.50
C GLY A 9 -21.22 -14.91 -7.57
N ASN A 10 -20.07 -14.54 -8.09
CA ASN A 10 -18.99 -13.94 -7.32
C ASN A 10 -18.64 -14.73 -6.05
N CYS A 11 -18.56 -16.05 -6.15
CA CYS A 11 -18.32 -16.95 -5.02
C CYS A 11 -19.23 -16.69 -3.81
N GLN A 12 -20.51 -16.31 -4.04
CA GLN A 12 -21.52 -16.10 -3.00
C GLN A 12 -22.70 -17.03 -3.16
N ILE A 13 -23.15 -17.59 -2.03
CA ILE A 13 -24.35 -18.42 -1.95
C ILE A 13 -25.32 -17.79 -0.95
N ALA A 14 -26.58 -17.66 -1.36
CA ALA A 14 -27.65 -17.30 -0.44
C ALA A 14 -28.29 -18.58 0.13
N LEU A 15 -28.29 -18.71 1.44
CA LEU A 15 -29.01 -19.73 2.19
C LEU A 15 -30.33 -19.12 2.66
N ASN A 16 -31.47 -19.62 2.17
CA ASN A 16 -32.77 -19.30 2.70
C ASN A 16 -33.13 -20.37 3.73
N ILE A 17 -33.22 -19.99 4.99
CA ILE A 17 -33.42 -20.88 6.13
C ILE A 17 -34.78 -20.61 6.77
N GLU A 18 -35.64 -21.61 6.78
CA GLU A 18 -36.94 -21.58 7.46
C GLU A 18 -36.80 -22.38 8.76
N ALA A 19 -37.00 -21.70 9.91
CA ALA A 19 -36.98 -22.34 11.22
C ALA A 19 -38.31 -23.05 11.50
N GLU A 20 -38.24 -24.16 12.21
CA GLU A 20 -39.44 -24.86 12.71
C GLU A 20 -40.05 -24.09 13.88
N ALA A 21 -41.37 -24.20 14.05
CA ALA A 21 -42.08 -23.55 15.14
C ALA A 21 -41.53 -23.93 16.52
N SER A 22 -41.13 -25.19 16.67
CA SER A 22 -40.52 -25.72 17.89
C SER A 22 -39.17 -25.12 18.25
N GLU A 23 -38.39 -24.66 17.22
CA GLU A 23 -37.09 -23.99 17.39
C GLU A 23 -37.33 -22.55 17.85
N LEU A 24 -38.30 -21.87 17.23
CA LEU A 24 -38.68 -20.52 17.64
C LEU A 24 -39.24 -20.48 19.06
N ASP A 25 -40.10 -21.43 19.45
CA ASP A 25 -40.65 -21.49 20.81
C ASP A 25 -39.55 -21.65 21.87
N LYS A 26 -38.56 -22.51 21.62
CA LYS A 26 -37.40 -22.67 22.51
C LYS A 26 -36.63 -21.38 22.65
N SER A 27 -36.34 -20.71 21.53
CA SER A 27 -35.58 -19.44 21.55
C SER A 27 -36.36 -18.32 22.20
N LEU A 28 -37.67 -18.26 22.06
CA LEU A 28 -38.54 -17.32 22.77
C LEU A 28 -38.50 -17.56 24.29
N ASP A 29 -38.45 -18.81 24.75
CA ASP A 29 -38.31 -19.14 26.17
C ASP A 29 -36.94 -18.80 26.71
N GLU A 30 -35.87 -18.99 25.94
CA GLU A 30 -34.51 -18.60 26.28
C GLU A 30 -34.39 -17.07 26.34
N ALA A 31 -34.89 -16.35 25.35
CA ALA A 31 -34.94 -14.90 25.32
C ALA A 31 -35.69 -14.32 26.52
N TYR A 32 -36.87 -14.89 26.85
CA TYR A 32 -37.59 -14.50 28.04
C TYR A 32 -36.76 -14.70 29.33
N ARG A 33 -36.13 -15.87 29.52
CA ARG A 33 -35.30 -16.17 30.70
C ARG A 33 -34.10 -15.25 30.83
N TYR A 34 -33.56 -14.79 29.72
CA TYR A 34 -32.46 -13.86 29.69
C TYR A 34 -32.93 -12.44 30.02
N LEU A 35 -33.90 -11.92 29.26
CA LEU A 35 -34.37 -10.54 29.41
C LEU A 35 -34.95 -10.26 30.81
N VAL A 36 -35.67 -11.22 31.41
CA VAL A 36 -36.21 -11.06 32.75
C VAL A 36 -35.11 -10.93 33.82
N LYS A 37 -33.89 -11.45 33.56
CA LYS A 37 -32.74 -11.31 34.45
C LYS A 37 -31.97 -10.01 34.23
N GLU A 38 -31.94 -9.53 33.00
CA GLU A 38 -31.19 -8.31 32.64
C GLU A 38 -32.03 -7.04 32.89
N LEU A 39 -33.29 -7.06 32.55
CA LEU A 39 -34.14 -5.87 32.64
C LEU A 39 -34.69 -5.67 34.07
N SER A 40 -34.80 -4.40 34.45
CA SER A 40 -35.48 -4.00 35.71
C SER A 40 -36.95 -3.66 35.37
N ILE A 41 -37.86 -4.55 35.73
CA ILE A 41 -39.31 -4.39 35.48
C ILE A 41 -39.97 -3.83 36.74
N PRO A 42 -40.68 -2.68 36.64
CA PRO A 42 -41.33 -2.08 37.78
C PRO A 42 -42.31 -3.06 38.45
N GLY A 43 -42.24 -3.18 39.79
CA GLY A 43 -43.11 -4.08 40.57
C GLY A 43 -42.59 -5.51 40.70
N PHE A 44 -41.50 -5.90 40.05
CA PHE A 44 -40.94 -7.25 40.15
C PHE A 44 -39.43 -7.24 40.48
N ARG A 45 -39.01 -8.26 41.25
CA ARG A 45 -37.60 -8.50 41.47
C ARG A 45 -36.98 -9.06 40.19
N LYS A 46 -35.75 -8.68 39.81
CA LYS A 46 -35.00 -9.19 38.68
C LYS A 46 -35.09 -10.74 38.60
N GLY A 47 -35.42 -11.24 37.43
CA GLY A 47 -35.57 -12.69 37.18
C GLY A 47 -36.93 -13.29 37.59
N LYS A 48 -37.91 -12.50 38.06
CA LYS A 48 -39.18 -13.02 38.58
C LYS A 48 -40.44 -12.47 37.86
N ALA A 49 -40.32 -11.55 36.93
CA ALA A 49 -41.49 -11.05 36.19
C ALA A 49 -42.04 -12.11 35.24
N PRO A 50 -43.38 -12.35 35.21
CA PRO A 50 -44.01 -13.25 34.26
C PRO A 50 -43.82 -12.79 32.82
N ARG A 51 -43.84 -13.74 31.84
CA ARG A 51 -43.70 -13.45 30.40
C ARG A 51 -44.67 -12.40 29.89
N ALA A 52 -45.92 -12.45 30.31
CA ALA A 52 -46.93 -11.45 29.91
C ALA A 52 -46.56 -10.03 30.33
N VAL A 53 -46.01 -9.85 31.53
CA VAL A 53 -45.55 -8.56 32.03
C VAL A 53 -44.30 -8.07 31.31
N LEU A 54 -43.35 -8.98 31.01
CA LEU A 54 -42.19 -8.65 30.20
C LEU A 54 -42.63 -8.17 28.80
N VAL A 55 -43.52 -8.91 28.12
CA VAL A 55 -44.08 -8.55 26.78
C VAL A 55 -44.80 -7.20 26.83
N GLN A 56 -45.55 -6.91 27.92
CA GLN A 56 -46.19 -5.60 28.08
C GLN A 56 -45.14 -4.47 28.23
N HIS A 57 -43.97 -4.76 28.79
CA HIS A 57 -42.91 -3.78 29.04
C HIS A 57 -42.07 -3.49 27.83
N ILE A 58 -41.64 -4.51 27.06
CA ILE A 58 -40.73 -4.40 25.89
C ILE A 58 -41.43 -4.52 24.53
N GLY A 59 -42.69 -4.87 24.50
CA GLY A 59 -43.42 -5.25 23.29
C GLY A 59 -43.24 -6.69 22.87
N LYS A 60 -44.12 -7.25 22.05
CA LYS A 60 -44.00 -8.58 21.46
C LYS A 60 -42.76 -8.65 20.54
N GLU A 61 -42.54 -7.58 19.80
CA GLU A 61 -41.43 -7.46 18.84
C GLU A 61 -40.05 -7.54 19.56
N GLY A 62 -39.87 -6.82 20.67
CA GLY A 62 -38.63 -6.87 21.41
C GLY A 62 -38.26 -8.25 21.96
N LEU A 63 -39.26 -9.08 22.34
CA LEU A 63 -38.99 -10.48 22.73
C LEU A 63 -38.64 -11.35 21.51
N VAL A 64 -39.28 -11.08 20.36
CA VAL A 64 -39.01 -11.82 19.12
C VAL A 64 -37.63 -11.47 18.60
N ASP A 65 -37.22 -10.20 18.62
CA ASP A 65 -35.90 -9.78 18.17
C ASP A 65 -34.79 -10.44 19.00
N GLU A 66 -34.91 -10.44 20.32
CA GLU A 66 -33.96 -11.17 21.20
C GLU A 66 -33.96 -12.69 20.93
N ALA A 67 -35.12 -13.26 20.62
CA ALA A 67 -35.23 -14.68 20.27
C ALA A 67 -34.54 -14.97 18.92
N LEU A 68 -34.65 -14.09 17.94
CA LEU A 68 -33.97 -14.22 16.65
C LEU A 68 -32.46 -14.14 16.78
N GLU A 69 -31.92 -13.22 17.62
CA GLU A 69 -30.50 -13.13 17.89
C GLU A 69 -29.91 -14.47 18.43
N ARG A 70 -30.73 -15.27 19.14
CA ARG A 70 -30.34 -16.58 19.70
C ARG A 70 -30.61 -17.74 18.75
N LEU A 71 -31.65 -17.61 17.92
CA LEU A 71 -32.11 -18.65 17.01
C LEU A 71 -31.20 -18.73 15.75
N ILE A 72 -30.84 -17.58 15.19
CA ILE A 72 -30.16 -17.51 13.89
C ILE A 72 -28.76 -18.15 13.92
N PRO A 73 -27.86 -17.87 14.88
CA PRO A 73 -26.49 -18.43 14.84
C PRO A 73 -26.43 -19.97 14.82
N PRO A 74 -27.17 -20.72 15.68
CA PRO A 74 -27.14 -22.18 15.64
C PRO A 74 -27.76 -22.76 14.36
N LEU A 75 -28.85 -22.15 13.84
CA LEU A 75 -29.45 -22.59 12.58
C LEU A 75 -28.54 -22.34 11.39
N TYR A 76 -27.89 -21.18 11.33
CA TYR A 76 -26.88 -20.88 10.32
C TYR A 76 -25.73 -21.88 10.35
N LYS A 77 -25.18 -22.18 11.54
CA LYS A 77 -24.12 -23.18 11.69
C LYS A 77 -24.54 -24.55 11.18
N GLN A 78 -25.76 -24.99 11.54
CA GLN A 78 -26.29 -26.26 11.08
C GLN A 78 -26.52 -26.28 9.56
N ALA A 79 -26.97 -25.17 8.97
CA ALA A 79 -27.12 -25.03 7.52
C ALA A 79 -25.77 -25.11 6.78
N ILE A 80 -24.73 -24.42 7.26
CA ILE A 80 -23.37 -24.50 6.72
C ILE A 80 -22.82 -25.93 6.76
N GLU A 81 -23.00 -26.62 7.89
CA GLU A 81 -22.54 -28.04 8.04
C GLU A 81 -23.30 -28.98 7.10
N SER A 82 -24.64 -28.81 6.95
CA SER A 82 -25.45 -29.65 6.07
C SER A 82 -25.11 -29.46 4.59
N GLU A 83 -24.86 -28.23 4.16
CA GLU A 83 -24.49 -27.87 2.78
C GLU A 83 -22.99 -28.01 2.49
N LYS A 84 -22.19 -28.37 3.51
CA LYS A 84 -20.71 -28.52 3.42
C LYS A 84 -20.00 -27.28 2.85
N LEU A 85 -20.43 -26.11 3.25
CA LEU A 85 -19.86 -24.83 2.81
C LEU A 85 -18.69 -24.43 3.72
N GLU A 86 -17.69 -23.79 3.14
CA GLU A 86 -16.54 -23.22 3.85
C GLU A 86 -16.55 -21.70 3.74
N PRO A 87 -17.26 -20.97 4.61
CA PRO A 87 -17.33 -19.52 4.58
C PRO A 87 -15.98 -18.91 4.95
N ILE A 88 -15.58 -17.84 4.25
CA ILE A 88 -14.36 -17.07 4.53
C ILE A 88 -14.62 -15.83 5.38
N ALA A 89 -15.88 -15.45 5.54
CA ALA A 89 -16.28 -14.28 6.31
C ALA A 89 -17.61 -14.53 7.05
N ALA A 90 -17.94 -13.65 7.98
CA ALA A 90 -19.26 -13.65 8.61
C ALA A 90 -20.35 -13.41 7.56
N PRO A 91 -21.49 -14.13 7.65
CA PRO A 91 -22.58 -13.97 6.70
C PRO A 91 -23.28 -12.63 6.86
N GLN A 92 -23.83 -12.12 5.76
CA GLN A 92 -24.84 -11.06 5.82
C GLN A 92 -26.19 -11.71 6.03
N ILE A 93 -26.86 -11.39 7.15
CA ILE A 93 -28.13 -12.01 7.54
C ILE A 93 -29.26 -10.98 7.38
N GLU A 94 -30.28 -11.38 6.65
CA GLU A 94 -31.51 -10.62 6.46
C GLU A 94 -32.71 -11.45 6.91
N VAL A 95 -33.52 -10.94 7.85
CA VAL A 95 -34.74 -11.59 8.28
C VAL A 95 -35.86 -11.24 7.30
N VAL A 96 -36.25 -12.22 6.49
CA VAL A 96 -37.30 -12.03 5.44
C VAL A 96 -38.69 -12.09 6.05
N GLN A 97 -38.90 -12.99 7.00
CA GLN A 97 -40.22 -13.18 7.64
C GLN A 97 -40.01 -13.63 9.10
N ARG A 98 -40.90 -13.13 9.98
CA ARG A 98 -40.85 -13.38 11.42
C ARG A 98 -41.74 -14.52 11.94
N GLU A 99 -42.84 -14.81 11.23
CA GLU A 99 -43.79 -15.89 11.54
C GLU A 99 -44.32 -16.52 10.24
N PRO A 100 -43.89 -17.74 9.80
CA PRO A 100 -42.76 -18.49 10.32
C PRO A 100 -41.46 -17.72 10.14
N VAL A 101 -40.44 -18.02 10.96
CA VAL A 101 -39.13 -17.35 10.82
C VAL A 101 -38.42 -17.85 9.57
N VAL A 102 -38.20 -16.93 8.65
CA VAL A 102 -37.41 -17.15 7.44
C VAL A 102 -36.35 -16.07 7.37
N PHE A 103 -35.10 -16.49 7.26
CA PHE A 103 -33.99 -15.56 7.06
C PHE A 103 -33.10 -16.01 5.91
N LYS A 104 -32.50 -15.01 5.25
CA LYS A 104 -31.55 -15.18 4.17
C LYS A 104 -30.16 -14.89 4.73
N ALA A 105 -29.23 -15.83 4.55
CA ALA A 105 -27.81 -15.63 4.90
C ALA A 105 -26.98 -15.67 3.62
N ILE A 106 -26.31 -14.56 3.28
CA ILE A 106 -25.39 -14.49 2.16
C ILE A 106 -24.01 -14.93 2.67
N VAL A 107 -23.53 -16.04 2.13
CA VAL A 107 -22.28 -16.68 2.50
C VAL A 107 -21.25 -16.45 1.44
N SER A 108 -20.12 -15.87 1.81
CA SER A 108 -18.96 -15.68 0.94
C SER A 108 -18.04 -16.89 1.03
N LEU A 109 -17.74 -17.51 -0.10
CA LEU A 109 -16.87 -18.67 -0.25
C LEU A 109 -15.47 -18.27 -0.72
N LYS A 110 -14.54 -19.22 -0.72
CA LYS A 110 -13.17 -19.00 -1.23
C LYS A 110 -13.21 -18.57 -2.70
N PRO A 111 -12.33 -17.63 -3.10
CA PRO A 111 -12.15 -17.28 -4.50
C PRO A 111 -11.82 -18.49 -5.36
N GLU A 112 -12.35 -18.51 -6.58
CA GLU A 112 -12.05 -19.52 -7.59
C GLU A 112 -11.21 -18.89 -8.70
N VAL A 113 -10.09 -19.53 -9.05
CA VAL A 113 -9.18 -19.10 -10.11
C VAL A 113 -8.97 -20.24 -11.09
N LYS A 114 -9.19 -19.96 -12.36
CA LYS A 114 -8.84 -20.86 -13.47
C LYS A 114 -7.79 -20.17 -14.32
N LEU A 115 -6.58 -20.71 -14.29
CA LEU A 115 -5.51 -20.22 -15.17
C LEU A 115 -5.79 -20.66 -16.61
N GLY A 116 -5.50 -19.76 -17.57
CA GLY A 116 -5.46 -20.12 -18.99
C GLY A 116 -4.24 -20.98 -19.33
N ASP A 117 -3.98 -21.18 -20.63
CA ASP A 117 -2.80 -21.90 -21.10
C ASP A 117 -1.52 -21.06 -20.96
N TYR A 118 -1.06 -20.90 -19.72
CA TYR A 118 0.13 -20.11 -19.39
C TYR A 118 1.44 -20.75 -19.89
N HIS A 119 1.45 -22.05 -20.17
CA HIS A 119 2.59 -22.70 -20.81
C HIS A 119 2.78 -22.28 -22.27
N GLY A 120 1.73 -21.78 -22.91
CA GLY A 120 1.76 -21.22 -24.25
C GLY A 120 2.25 -19.76 -24.31
N LEU A 121 2.48 -19.11 -23.18
CA LEU A 121 3.01 -17.74 -23.12
C LEU A 121 4.36 -17.63 -23.82
N LYS A 122 4.50 -16.61 -24.68
CA LYS A 122 5.76 -16.30 -25.37
C LYS A 122 6.02 -14.81 -25.26
N LEU A 123 6.98 -14.46 -24.41
CA LEU A 123 7.50 -13.11 -24.33
C LEU A 123 8.89 -13.07 -24.96
N GLU A 124 9.08 -12.11 -25.85
CA GLU A 124 10.42 -11.87 -26.41
C GLU A 124 11.23 -11.06 -25.39
N ARG A 125 12.41 -11.58 -25.04
CA ARG A 125 13.40 -10.81 -24.30
C ARG A 125 13.85 -9.68 -25.22
N GLY A 126 13.64 -8.43 -24.80
CA GLY A 126 14.18 -7.28 -25.51
C GLY A 126 15.69 -7.41 -25.75
N PRO A 127 16.27 -6.60 -26.62
CA PRO A 127 17.72 -6.59 -26.83
C PRO A 127 18.46 -6.36 -25.49
N ALA A 128 19.67 -6.91 -25.38
CA ALA A 128 20.52 -6.63 -24.23
C ALA A 128 20.64 -5.12 -24.02
N VAL A 129 20.57 -4.68 -22.79
CA VAL A 129 20.68 -3.25 -22.47
C VAL A 129 22.14 -2.84 -22.70
N GLU A 130 22.38 -2.10 -23.77
CA GLU A 130 23.70 -1.49 -24.01
C GLU A 130 23.72 -0.11 -23.34
N ILE A 131 24.65 0.07 -22.42
CA ILE A 131 24.88 1.37 -21.78
C ILE A 131 25.55 2.30 -22.80
N THR A 132 24.90 3.40 -23.11
CA THR A 132 25.44 4.40 -24.03
C THR A 132 26.57 5.20 -23.39
N ASP A 133 27.51 5.69 -24.21
CA ASP A 133 28.59 6.57 -23.71
C ASP A 133 28.04 7.82 -23.00
N LYS A 134 26.85 8.29 -23.39
CA LYS A 134 26.19 9.41 -22.74
C LYS A 134 25.73 9.06 -21.32
N GLU A 135 25.04 7.94 -21.14
CA GLU A 135 24.59 7.48 -19.81
C GLU A 135 25.76 7.26 -18.86
N LEU A 136 26.85 6.70 -19.38
CA LEU A 136 28.07 6.52 -18.60
C LEU A 136 28.68 7.88 -18.22
N THR A 137 28.73 8.85 -19.15
CA THR A 137 29.24 10.19 -18.87
C THR A 137 28.37 10.89 -17.83
N ASP A 138 27.06 10.86 -17.99
CA ASP A 138 26.10 11.46 -17.06
C ASP A 138 26.26 10.86 -15.65
N ALA A 139 26.41 9.54 -15.53
CA ALA A 139 26.64 8.87 -14.24
C ALA A 139 28.02 9.20 -13.62
N MET A 140 29.05 9.33 -14.44
CA MET A 140 30.36 9.79 -13.98
C MET A 140 30.32 11.24 -13.48
N ASP A 141 29.55 12.11 -14.15
CA ASP A 141 29.33 13.48 -13.73
C ASP A 141 28.51 13.54 -12.42
N GLU A 142 27.53 12.65 -12.19
CA GLU A 142 26.87 12.53 -10.89
C GLU A 142 27.84 12.20 -9.75
N VAL A 143 28.78 11.30 -9.97
CA VAL A 143 29.83 10.99 -8.95
C VAL A 143 30.71 12.22 -8.70
N ARG A 144 31.09 12.93 -9.77
CA ARG A 144 31.85 14.16 -9.72
C ARG A 144 31.10 15.26 -8.95
N GLU A 145 29.81 15.41 -9.18
CA GLU A 145 28.96 16.35 -8.46
C GLU A 145 28.87 16.07 -6.95
N ARG A 146 28.79 14.80 -6.57
CA ARG A 146 28.79 14.41 -5.13
C ARG A 146 30.08 14.78 -4.42
N GLN A 147 31.19 14.79 -5.12
CA GLN A 147 32.52 15.16 -4.60
C GLN A 147 32.83 16.66 -4.76
N GLY A 148 31.93 17.44 -5.38
CA GLY A 148 32.07 18.87 -5.57
C GLY A 148 32.12 19.65 -4.26
N ALA A 149 33.05 20.60 -4.17
CA ALA A 149 33.19 21.48 -3.01
C ALA A 149 32.48 22.83 -3.25
N TRP A 150 31.80 23.33 -2.22
CA TRP A 150 31.17 24.64 -2.26
C TRP A 150 32.18 25.74 -1.93
N VAL A 151 32.51 26.58 -2.92
CA VAL A 151 33.50 27.66 -2.78
C VAL A 151 32.79 29.01 -2.81
N PRO A 152 33.03 29.90 -1.84
CA PRO A 152 32.44 31.24 -1.84
C PRO A 152 32.87 32.07 -3.10
N VAL A 153 31.90 32.73 -3.69
CA VAL A 153 32.14 33.61 -4.87
C VAL A 153 31.54 34.99 -4.64
N ASP A 154 32.16 35.99 -5.29
CA ASP A 154 31.73 37.40 -5.19
C ASP A 154 31.23 37.87 -6.57
N ARG A 155 30.11 37.31 -6.99
CA ARG A 155 29.41 37.64 -8.24
C ARG A 155 27.90 37.50 -8.00
N PRO A 156 27.03 38.00 -8.91
CA PRO A 156 25.61 37.72 -8.83
C PRO A 156 25.32 36.22 -8.86
N VAL A 157 24.20 35.84 -8.25
CA VAL A 157 23.70 34.46 -8.19
C VAL A 157 23.47 33.91 -9.59
N GLU A 158 23.94 32.71 -9.84
CA GLU A 158 23.66 31.90 -11.04
C GLU A 158 22.92 30.63 -10.66
N LEU A 159 22.32 29.99 -11.67
CA LEU A 159 21.72 28.64 -11.48
C LEU A 159 22.81 27.66 -11.00
N THR A 160 22.40 26.71 -10.14
CA THR A 160 23.25 25.74 -9.47
C THR A 160 24.13 26.26 -8.31
N ASP A 161 24.08 27.57 -8.02
CA ASP A 161 24.73 28.09 -6.82
C ASP A 161 23.99 27.69 -5.53
N LEU A 162 24.74 27.57 -4.44
CA LEU A 162 24.23 27.46 -3.09
C LEU A 162 24.26 28.84 -2.44
N VAL A 163 23.11 29.38 -2.12
CA VAL A 163 22.99 30.67 -1.46
C VAL A 163 22.58 30.50 0.00
N ALA A 164 23.19 31.29 0.88
CA ALA A 164 22.65 31.51 2.21
C ALA A 164 21.82 32.77 2.17
N MET A 165 20.56 32.72 2.58
CA MET A 165 19.63 33.86 2.45
C MET A 165 18.69 33.98 3.65
N ASP A 166 18.26 35.21 3.91
CA ASP A 166 17.13 35.49 4.75
C ASP A 166 15.88 35.59 3.85
N ILE A 167 14.84 34.86 4.19
CA ILE A 167 13.60 34.84 3.40
C ILE A 167 12.42 35.21 4.30
N GLN A 168 11.63 36.15 3.83
CA GLN A 168 10.33 36.50 4.39
C GLN A 168 9.28 36.40 3.30
N ALA A 169 8.13 35.78 3.62
CA ALA A 169 7.01 35.70 2.68
C ALA A 169 5.68 35.96 3.37
N ASN A 170 4.79 36.67 2.66
CA ASN A 170 3.43 36.93 3.09
C ASN A 170 2.45 36.45 2.00
N VAL A 171 1.32 35.84 2.46
CA VAL A 171 0.21 35.46 1.59
C VAL A 171 -1.05 36.14 2.11
N ASP A 172 -1.77 36.87 1.27
CA ASP A 172 -2.94 37.68 1.65
C ASP A 172 -2.66 38.60 2.86
N GLY A 173 -1.46 39.14 2.95
CA GLY A 173 -1.05 40.03 4.06
C GLY A 173 -0.76 39.33 5.38
N LYS A 174 -0.81 37.97 5.43
CA LYS A 174 -0.43 37.19 6.60
C LYS A 174 0.99 36.64 6.43
N PRO A 175 1.84 36.69 7.49
CA PRO A 175 3.17 36.11 7.42
C PRO A 175 3.07 34.60 7.19
N TRP A 176 3.88 34.12 6.26
CA TRP A 176 3.96 32.69 5.91
C TRP A 176 5.35 32.12 6.18
N LEU A 177 6.42 32.78 5.72
CA LEU A 177 7.81 32.40 5.97
C LEU A 177 8.54 33.56 6.63
N ASP A 178 9.39 33.26 7.60
CA ASP A 178 10.35 34.18 8.22
C ASP A 178 11.53 33.34 8.72
N HIS A 179 12.49 33.10 7.84
CA HIS A 179 13.67 32.29 8.13
C HIS A 179 14.94 33.06 7.79
N LYS A 180 15.96 32.94 8.63
CA LYS A 180 17.27 33.57 8.44
C LYS A 180 18.34 32.54 8.19
N GLY A 181 19.29 32.89 7.31
CA GLY A 181 20.45 32.06 7.03
C GLY A 181 20.13 30.71 6.38
N VAL A 182 19.03 30.64 5.65
CA VAL A 182 18.61 29.39 4.98
C VAL A 182 19.57 29.10 3.82
N ALA A 183 20.15 27.91 3.81
CA ALA A 183 20.89 27.40 2.67
C ALA A 183 19.93 26.93 1.59
N TYR A 184 20.05 27.47 0.39
CA TYR A 184 19.19 27.14 -0.75
C TYR A 184 20.03 26.95 -2.01
N GLU A 185 19.91 25.78 -2.64
CA GLU A 185 20.50 25.51 -3.94
C GLU A 185 19.57 26.05 -5.05
N VAL A 186 20.07 26.97 -5.86
CA VAL A 186 19.30 27.67 -6.89
C VAL A 186 19.14 26.77 -8.11
N ARG A 187 18.14 25.89 -8.09
CA ARG A 187 17.86 24.95 -9.18
C ARG A 187 16.56 25.31 -9.87
N GLU A 188 16.56 25.30 -11.21
CA GLU A 188 15.41 25.63 -12.03
C GLU A 188 14.20 24.72 -11.76
N ASP A 189 14.46 23.43 -11.49
CA ASP A 189 13.44 22.40 -11.18
C ASP A 189 12.94 22.42 -9.73
N SER A 190 13.50 23.30 -8.89
CA SER A 190 13.13 23.40 -7.48
C SER A 190 11.69 23.91 -7.31
N ARG A 191 10.90 23.16 -6.55
CA ARG A 191 9.54 23.53 -6.13
C ARG A 191 9.48 24.16 -4.74
N SER A 192 10.62 24.34 -4.07
CA SER A 192 10.70 24.92 -2.73
C SER A 192 11.16 26.38 -2.79
N PRO A 193 10.54 27.32 -2.03
CA PRO A 193 9.26 27.18 -1.33
C PRO A 193 8.05 27.13 -2.26
N VAL A 194 8.19 27.63 -3.50
CA VAL A 194 7.20 27.63 -4.58
C VAL A 194 7.92 27.49 -5.92
N ALA A 195 7.30 26.82 -6.89
CA ALA A 195 7.83 26.71 -8.24
C ALA A 195 8.11 28.12 -8.84
N GLY A 196 9.26 28.27 -9.50
CA GLY A 196 9.69 29.54 -10.07
C GLY A 196 10.43 30.47 -9.08
N PHE A 197 10.54 30.10 -7.82
CA PHE A 197 11.28 30.89 -6.83
C PHE A 197 12.77 31.07 -7.21
N ALA A 198 13.42 29.98 -7.63
CA ALA A 198 14.83 29.96 -8.01
C ALA A 198 15.15 30.95 -9.13
N SER A 199 14.28 31.08 -10.15
CA SER A 199 14.46 32.01 -11.29
C SER A 199 14.49 33.48 -10.87
N HIS A 200 13.86 33.83 -9.75
CA HIS A 200 13.88 35.22 -9.23
C HIS A 200 15.13 35.50 -8.38
N LEU A 201 15.90 34.48 -8.01
CA LEU A 201 17.18 34.62 -7.33
C LEU A 201 18.34 34.83 -8.32
N GLU A 202 18.16 34.40 -9.57
CA GLU A 202 19.18 34.60 -10.62
C GLU A 202 19.49 36.08 -10.80
N GLY A 203 20.77 36.43 -10.78
CA GLY A 203 21.21 37.80 -10.85
C GLY A 203 21.16 38.60 -9.53
N ALA A 204 20.70 38.00 -8.44
CA ALA A 204 20.69 38.62 -7.12
C ALA A 204 22.14 38.87 -6.63
N GLU A 205 22.38 40.07 -6.06
CA GLU A 205 23.70 40.42 -5.51
C GLU A 205 23.72 40.20 -3.98
N LYS A 206 24.87 39.83 -3.50
CA LYS A 206 25.11 39.66 -2.06
C LYS A 206 24.80 40.95 -1.28
N GLY A 207 24.03 40.83 -0.19
CA GLY A 207 23.65 41.94 0.68
C GLY A 207 22.53 42.84 0.18
N LYS A 208 22.02 42.61 -1.03
CA LYS A 208 20.88 43.37 -1.57
C LYS A 208 19.57 42.64 -1.30
N GLU A 209 18.55 43.38 -0.86
CA GLU A 209 17.19 42.88 -0.72
C GLU A 209 16.53 42.88 -2.10
N ILE A 210 15.94 41.74 -2.47
CA ILE A 210 15.07 41.59 -3.63
C ILE A 210 13.65 41.29 -3.16
N SER A 211 12.66 41.86 -3.87
CA SER A 211 11.26 41.63 -3.58
C SER A 211 10.52 41.26 -4.86
N PHE A 212 9.75 40.21 -4.80
CA PHE A 212 8.96 39.70 -5.93
C PHE A 212 7.71 38.98 -5.46
N SER A 213 6.76 38.77 -6.37
CA SER A 213 5.54 38.02 -6.12
C SER A 213 5.48 36.77 -6.99
N LEU A 214 4.98 35.70 -6.47
CA LEU A 214 4.73 34.44 -7.18
C LEU A 214 3.35 33.92 -6.86
N THR A 215 2.66 33.38 -7.87
CA THR A 215 1.41 32.65 -7.67
C THR A 215 1.72 31.25 -7.18
N ILE A 216 1.12 30.88 -6.05
CA ILE A 216 1.26 29.54 -5.49
C ILE A 216 0.46 28.56 -6.35
N PRO A 217 1.07 27.46 -6.84
CA PRO A 217 0.41 26.52 -7.73
C PRO A 217 -0.82 25.84 -7.09
N ASP A 218 -1.76 25.40 -7.94
CA ASP A 218 -2.98 24.71 -7.50
C ASP A 218 -2.72 23.32 -6.90
N ASP A 219 -1.56 22.72 -7.18
CA ASP A 219 -1.08 21.45 -6.60
C ASP A 219 -0.29 21.62 -5.30
N TYR A 220 -0.19 22.85 -4.77
CA TYR A 220 0.54 23.08 -3.53
C TYR A 220 -0.05 22.30 -2.34
N HIS A 221 0.81 21.80 -1.44
CA HIS A 221 0.40 20.92 -0.34
C HIS A 221 -0.56 21.59 0.66
N ILE A 222 -0.50 22.92 0.84
CA ILE A 222 -1.40 23.69 1.71
C ILE A 222 -2.56 24.23 0.88
N LYS A 223 -3.76 23.63 0.99
CA LYS A 223 -4.94 23.99 0.18
C LYS A 223 -5.33 25.47 0.28
N GLU A 224 -5.22 26.06 1.47
CA GLU A 224 -5.60 27.45 1.72
C GLU A 224 -4.70 28.48 1.01
N MET A 225 -3.55 28.05 0.51
CA MET A 225 -2.58 28.90 -0.20
C MET A 225 -2.68 28.79 -1.73
N ARG A 226 -3.34 27.76 -2.25
CA ARG A 226 -3.45 27.48 -3.69
C ARG A 226 -4.04 28.64 -4.45
N GLY A 227 -3.45 28.97 -5.60
CA GLY A 227 -3.89 30.06 -6.48
C GLY A 227 -3.70 31.46 -5.91
N LYS A 228 -3.15 31.61 -4.67
CA LYS A 228 -2.91 32.91 -4.06
C LYS A 228 -1.55 33.48 -4.45
N GLU A 229 -1.44 34.81 -4.35
CA GLU A 229 -0.19 35.49 -4.56
C GLU A 229 0.62 35.55 -3.27
N GLY A 230 1.85 35.04 -3.33
CA GLY A 230 2.85 35.14 -2.27
C GLY A 230 3.83 36.24 -2.56
N ALA A 231 3.93 37.22 -1.67
CA ALA A 231 4.94 38.31 -1.76
C ALA A 231 6.18 37.88 -0.97
N PHE A 232 7.31 37.81 -1.63
CA PHE A 232 8.59 37.38 -1.08
C PHE A 232 9.56 38.57 -0.95
N LYS A 233 10.32 38.58 0.14
CA LYS A 233 11.48 39.41 0.38
C LYS A 233 12.66 38.53 0.72
N VAL A 234 13.72 38.64 -0.03
CA VAL A 234 14.91 37.78 0.12
C VAL A 234 16.16 38.68 0.15
N THR A 235 17.04 38.34 1.10
CA THR A 235 18.38 38.98 1.19
C THR A 235 19.44 37.87 1.14
N VAL A 236 20.25 37.87 0.10
CA VAL A 236 21.34 36.89 -0.06
C VAL A 236 22.54 37.35 0.76
N SER A 237 22.95 36.50 1.73
CA SER A 237 24.10 36.78 2.62
C SER A 237 25.42 36.19 2.14
N GLU A 238 25.37 35.02 1.49
CA GLU A 238 26.54 34.32 0.95
C GLU A 238 26.15 33.59 -0.34
N ILE A 239 27.06 33.57 -1.30
CA ILE A 239 26.93 32.82 -2.56
C ILE A 239 28.11 31.87 -2.66
N LYS A 240 27.82 30.59 -2.92
CA LYS A 240 28.81 29.55 -3.13
C LYS A 240 28.56 28.86 -4.45
N GLN A 241 29.59 28.74 -5.25
CA GLN A 241 29.59 27.96 -6.47
C GLN A 241 30.08 26.55 -6.18
N LYS A 242 29.46 25.54 -6.77
CA LYS A 242 29.95 24.16 -6.71
C LYS A 242 31.11 24.00 -7.65
N GLN A 243 32.32 23.90 -7.08
CA GLN A 243 33.52 23.61 -7.84
C GLN A 243 33.62 22.10 -8.02
N LEU A 244 33.42 21.65 -9.25
CA LEU A 244 33.54 20.24 -9.59
C LEU A 244 35.03 19.87 -9.78
N PRO A 245 35.51 18.79 -9.15
CA PRO A 245 36.85 18.29 -9.37
C PRO A 245 37.04 17.81 -10.81
N GLU A 246 38.26 17.75 -11.31
CA GLU A 246 38.55 17.14 -12.60
C GLU A 246 38.33 15.63 -12.57
N LEU A 247 37.91 15.04 -13.70
CA LEU A 247 37.82 13.58 -13.86
C LEU A 247 39.22 12.99 -14.00
N ASN A 248 39.80 12.65 -12.87
CA ASN A 248 41.16 12.08 -12.78
C ASN A 248 41.22 11.00 -11.68
N ASP A 249 42.40 10.41 -11.48
CA ASP A 249 42.61 9.35 -10.46
C ASP A 249 42.41 9.87 -9.03
N GLU A 250 42.65 11.16 -8.77
CA GLU A 250 42.44 11.77 -7.44
C GLU A 250 40.95 11.77 -7.08
N LEU A 251 40.12 12.18 -8.03
CA LEU A 251 38.64 12.10 -7.86
C LEU A 251 38.19 10.65 -7.63
N ALA A 252 38.68 9.72 -8.45
CA ALA A 252 38.31 8.31 -8.33
C ALA A 252 38.71 7.76 -6.94
N THR A 253 39.90 8.09 -6.47
CA THR A 253 40.39 7.68 -5.14
C THR A 253 39.55 8.29 -4.02
N SER A 254 39.18 9.57 -4.11
CA SER A 254 38.32 10.25 -3.12
C SER A 254 36.90 9.65 -3.08
N ALA A 255 36.43 9.15 -4.21
CA ALA A 255 35.14 8.47 -4.33
C ALA A 255 35.18 6.97 -3.96
N GLY A 256 36.35 6.44 -3.56
CA GLY A 256 36.51 5.07 -3.09
C GLY A 256 36.86 4.04 -4.18
N TYR A 257 37.32 4.50 -5.34
CA TYR A 257 37.78 3.65 -6.45
C TYR A 257 39.30 3.63 -6.52
N ALA A 258 39.90 2.63 -7.18
CA ALA A 258 41.35 2.51 -7.28
C ALA A 258 41.96 3.59 -8.21
N ASN A 259 41.35 3.90 -9.32
CA ASN A 259 41.71 4.89 -10.32
C ASN A 259 40.51 5.21 -11.21
N LEU A 260 40.62 6.14 -12.15
CA LEU A 260 39.57 6.56 -13.06
C LEU A 260 39.04 5.43 -13.96
N GLU A 261 39.90 4.52 -14.40
CA GLU A 261 39.50 3.38 -15.23
C GLU A 261 38.65 2.38 -14.42
N ASP A 262 39.06 2.06 -13.17
CA ASP A 262 38.26 1.23 -12.24
C ASP A 262 36.92 1.88 -11.92
N MET A 263 36.91 3.18 -11.67
CA MET A 263 35.67 3.95 -11.46
C MET A 263 34.74 3.85 -12.66
N ARG A 264 35.23 4.11 -13.88
CA ARG A 264 34.47 4.04 -15.12
C ARG A 264 33.88 2.64 -15.34
N LYS A 265 34.70 1.60 -15.11
CA LYS A 265 34.26 0.20 -15.23
C LYS A 265 33.14 -0.12 -14.23
N LYS A 266 33.32 0.18 -12.94
CA LYS A 266 32.34 -0.11 -11.89
C LYS A 266 31.03 0.66 -12.09
N VAL A 267 31.11 1.92 -12.49
CA VAL A 267 29.93 2.73 -12.83
C VAL A 267 29.18 2.13 -14.03
N ALA A 268 29.91 1.67 -15.06
CA ALA A 268 29.29 1.01 -16.19
C ALA A 268 28.65 -0.34 -15.81
N ASP A 269 29.33 -1.15 -14.99
CA ASP A 269 28.83 -2.43 -14.47
C ASP A 269 27.56 -2.19 -13.61
N ASP A 270 27.55 -1.19 -12.74
CA ASP A 270 26.40 -0.82 -11.90
C ASP A 270 25.21 -0.32 -12.74
N LEU A 271 25.46 0.50 -13.75
CA LEU A 271 24.42 0.94 -14.69
C LEU A 271 23.84 -0.25 -15.45
N GLY A 272 24.70 -1.15 -15.94
CA GLY A 272 24.29 -2.36 -16.63
C GLY A 272 23.39 -3.24 -15.74
N ALA A 273 23.85 -3.50 -14.52
CA ALA A 273 23.10 -4.30 -13.56
C ALA A 273 21.72 -3.68 -13.21
N LYS A 274 21.68 -2.35 -13.02
CA LYS A 274 20.41 -1.63 -12.78
C LYS A 274 19.45 -1.71 -13.97
N ALA A 275 19.99 -1.54 -15.18
CA ALA A 275 19.19 -1.58 -16.40
C ALA A 275 18.68 -3.01 -16.70
N GLU A 276 19.51 -4.05 -16.47
CA GLU A 276 19.07 -5.45 -16.56
C GLU A 276 18.01 -5.78 -15.53
N SER A 277 18.20 -5.36 -14.27
CA SER A 277 17.21 -5.57 -13.21
C SER A 277 15.87 -4.89 -13.52
N LYS A 278 15.90 -3.66 -14.05
CA LYS A 278 14.71 -2.95 -14.49
C LYS A 278 14.00 -3.68 -15.64
N ASN A 279 14.75 -4.12 -16.63
CA ASN A 279 14.21 -4.87 -17.78
C ASN A 279 13.58 -6.20 -17.35
N GLU A 280 14.25 -6.92 -16.43
CA GLU A 280 13.70 -8.15 -15.86
C GLU A 280 12.40 -7.91 -15.10
N LEU A 281 12.33 -6.84 -14.29
CA LEU A 281 11.13 -6.46 -13.58
C LEU A 281 9.96 -6.12 -14.54
N GLU A 282 10.25 -5.39 -15.62
CA GLU A 282 9.27 -5.08 -16.65
C GLU A 282 8.78 -6.33 -17.39
N LEU A 283 9.67 -7.29 -17.67
CA LEU A 283 9.30 -8.57 -18.27
C LEU A 283 8.44 -9.42 -17.32
N LYS A 284 8.79 -9.48 -16.03
CA LYS A 284 7.99 -10.14 -15.01
C LYS A 284 6.57 -9.53 -14.93
N GLN A 285 6.48 -8.19 -14.97
CA GLN A 285 5.18 -7.52 -14.97
C GLN A 285 4.37 -7.84 -16.22
N LYS A 286 4.98 -7.81 -17.40
CA LYS A 286 4.31 -8.21 -18.66
C LYS A 286 3.84 -9.66 -18.64
N ALA A 287 4.65 -10.57 -18.08
CA ALA A 287 4.26 -11.97 -17.92
C ALA A 287 3.06 -12.13 -16.99
N LEU A 288 3.04 -11.38 -15.87
CA LEU A 288 1.93 -11.38 -14.94
C LEU A 288 0.65 -10.80 -15.56
N ASP A 289 0.77 -9.68 -16.27
CA ASP A 289 -0.38 -9.04 -16.92
C ASP A 289 -0.99 -9.99 -17.97
N ALA A 290 -0.16 -10.65 -18.78
CA ALA A 290 -0.61 -11.64 -19.74
C ALA A 290 -1.26 -12.87 -19.08
N LEU A 291 -0.73 -13.33 -17.95
CA LEU A 291 -1.33 -14.42 -17.18
C LEU A 291 -2.70 -14.00 -16.62
N VAL A 292 -2.82 -12.79 -16.09
CA VAL A 292 -4.08 -12.23 -15.57
C VAL A 292 -5.13 -12.14 -16.68
N GLU A 293 -4.77 -11.62 -17.86
CA GLU A 293 -5.68 -11.48 -19.00
C GLU A 293 -6.27 -12.83 -19.50
N MET A 294 -5.51 -13.90 -19.40
CA MET A 294 -5.99 -15.23 -19.83
C MET A 294 -6.69 -16.02 -18.71
N SER A 295 -6.70 -15.52 -17.48
CA SER A 295 -7.26 -16.20 -16.32
C SER A 295 -8.69 -15.76 -16.03
N GLU A 296 -9.52 -16.70 -15.61
CA GLU A 296 -10.85 -16.40 -15.04
C GLU A 296 -10.75 -16.38 -13.52
N VAL A 297 -11.10 -15.24 -12.92
CA VAL A 297 -11.04 -15.05 -11.47
C VAL A 297 -12.41 -14.65 -10.96
N ASP A 298 -12.96 -15.47 -10.06
CA ASP A 298 -14.22 -15.20 -9.37
C ASP A 298 -13.96 -15.08 -7.86
N TYR A 299 -14.46 -14.02 -7.22
CA TYR A 299 -14.24 -13.75 -5.80
C TYR A 299 -15.39 -12.97 -5.18
N PRO A 300 -15.68 -13.16 -3.87
CA PRO A 300 -16.74 -12.44 -3.21
C PRO A 300 -16.31 -10.99 -2.86
N PRO A 301 -17.23 -10.02 -2.87
CA PRO A 301 -16.93 -8.60 -2.61
C PRO A 301 -16.19 -8.34 -1.30
N VAL A 302 -16.38 -9.18 -0.29
CA VAL A 302 -15.71 -9.03 1.02
C VAL A 302 -14.19 -9.08 0.92
N VAL A 303 -13.63 -9.81 -0.05
CA VAL A 303 -12.17 -9.90 -0.25
C VAL A 303 -11.62 -8.60 -0.86
N GLU A 304 -12.37 -8.00 -1.80
CA GLU A 304 -12.04 -6.68 -2.36
C GLU A 304 -12.11 -5.60 -1.28
N ASP A 305 -13.14 -5.61 -0.45
CA ASP A 305 -13.30 -4.68 0.66
C ASP A 305 -12.17 -4.79 1.69
N GLU A 306 -11.65 -6.00 1.94
CA GLU A 306 -10.49 -6.19 2.84
C GLU A 306 -9.21 -5.66 2.23
N GLU A 307 -8.97 -5.88 0.93
CA GLU A 307 -7.80 -5.32 0.22
C GLU A 307 -7.83 -3.79 0.22
N ILE A 308 -9.01 -3.17 0.01
CA ILE A 308 -9.17 -1.71 0.12
C ILE A 308 -8.82 -1.22 1.53
N ARG A 309 -9.30 -1.91 2.59
CA ARG A 309 -8.97 -1.56 3.98
C ARG A 309 -7.47 -1.68 4.26
N GLU A 310 -6.82 -2.69 3.72
CA GLU A 310 -5.38 -2.87 3.88
C GLU A 310 -4.58 -1.77 3.15
N LEU A 311 -5.01 -1.37 1.94
CA LEU A 311 -4.41 -0.25 1.21
C LEU A 311 -4.56 1.06 1.98
N LEU A 312 -5.74 1.35 2.51
CA LEU A 312 -5.98 2.53 3.36
C LEU A 312 -5.09 2.55 4.60
N ARG A 313 -4.95 1.40 5.26
CA ARG A 313 -4.08 1.26 6.44
C ARG A 313 -2.61 1.53 6.10
N ARG A 314 -2.12 0.95 5.00
CA ARG A 314 -0.73 1.16 4.54
C ARG A 314 -0.47 2.61 4.16
N GLU A 315 -1.41 3.26 3.49
CA GLU A 315 -1.28 4.67 3.12
C GLU A 315 -1.25 5.56 4.37
N ALA A 316 -2.13 5.33 5.33
CA ALA A 316 -2.12 6.04 6.61
C ALA A 316 -0.77 5.85 7.35
N GLN A 317 -0.27 4.61 7.45
CA GLN A 317 1.01 4.31 8.09
C GLN A 317 2.20 4.95 7.37
N ARG A 318 2.21 4.95 6.02
CA ARG A 318 3.23 5.60 5.21
C ARG A 318 3.35 7.10 5.51
N LEU A 319 2.22 7.73 5.83
CA LEU A 319 2.13 9.14 6.20
C LEU A 319 2.30 9.39 7.71
N GLY A 320 2.62 8.34 8.49
CA GLY A 320 2.88 8.43 9.93
C GLY A 320 1.64 8.41 10.82
N PHE A 321 0.49 8.04 10.28
CA PHE A 321 -0.74 7.89 11.07
C PHE A 321 -0.91 6.45 11.57
N THR A 322 -1.34 6.29 12.81
CA THR A 322 -1.68 4.99 13.40
C THR A 322 -3.15 4.63 13.23
N ASP A 323 -3.99 5.64 12.96
CA ASP A 323 -5.45 5.50 12.80
C ASP A 323 -5.91 6.10 11.47
N ILE A 324 -6.73 5.34 10.74
CA ILE A 324 -7.32 5.77 9.47
C ILE A 324 -8.23 6.99 9.67
N ALA A 325 -8.99 7.05 10.76
CA ALA A 325 -9.90 8.17 11.02
C ALA A 325 -9.13 9.50 11.21
N GLU A 326 -7.97 9.48 11.85
CA GLU A 326 -7.11 10.64 11.99
C GLU A 326 -6.52 11.08 10.64
N TYR A 327 -6.07 10.11 9.82
CA TYR A 327 -5.60 10.37 8.46
C TYR A 327 -6.68 11.02 7.60
N LEU A 328 -7.91 10.47 7.57
CA LEU A 328 -9.04 11.01 6.82
C LEU A 328 -9.38 12.45 7.21
N LYS A 329 -9.42 12.71 8.52
CA LYS A 329 -9.67 14.05 9.05
C LYS A 329 -8.62 15.06 8.60
N ARG A 330 -7.33 14.68 8.64
CA ARG A 330 -6.23 15.57 8.21
C ARG A 330 -6.18 15.75 6.71
N ALA A 331 -6.50 14.72 5.94
CA ALA A 331 -6.62 14.79 4.49
C ALA A 331 -7.86 15.58 4.03
N ASN A 332 -8.80 15.87 4.95
CA ASN A 332 -10.12 16.46 4.67
C ASN A 332 -10.85 15.69 3.55
N ARG A 333 -10.88 14.36 3.68
CA ARG A 333 -11.53 13.42 2.75
C ARG A 333 -12.41 12.45 3.51
N THR A 334 -13.44 11.95 2.84
CA THR A 334 -14.28 10.88 3.39
C THR A 334 -13.66 9.51 3.11
N GLU A 335 -13.99 8.52 3.93
CA GLU A 335 -13.56 7.14 3.71
C GLU A 335 -14.08 6.62 2.35
N GLU A 336 -15.32 6.96 2.00
CA GLU A 336 -15.96 6.55 0.74
C GLU A 336 -15.19 7.05 -0.48
N GLU A 337 -14.79 8.34 -0.50
CA GLU A 337 -14.00 8.91 -1.59
C GLU A 337 -12.67 8.18 -1.79
N LEU A 338 -11.97 7.84 -0.70
CA LEU A 338 -10.71 7.11 -0.79
C LEU A 338 -10.91 5.64 -1.17
N ARG A 339 -11.98 5.01 -0.70
CA ARG A 339 -12.34 3.63 -1.10
C ARG A 339 -12.58 3.54 -2.60
N GLU A 340 -13.35 4.48 -3.17
CA GLU A 340 -13.60 4.51 -4.63
C GLU A 340 -12.32 4.77 -5.44
N GLU A 341 -11.42 5.63 -4.96
CA GLU A 341 -10.14 5.88 -5.60
C GLU A 341 -9.20 4.65 -5.54
N LEU A 342 -9.21 3.93 -4.41
CA LEU A 342 -8.35 2.76 -4.22
C LEU A 342 -8.94 1.48 -4.83
N ARG A 343 -10.24 1.43 -5.10
CA ARG A 343 -10.93 0.25 -5.64
C ARG A 343 -10.27 -0.35 -6.89
N PRO A 344 -9.93 0.42 -7.94
CA PRO A 344 -9.26 -0.15 -9.11
C PRO A 344 -7.87 -0.72 -8.79
N ILE A 345 -7.14 -0.08 -7.87
CA ILE A 345 -5.82 -0.54 -7.43
C ILE A 345 -5.97 -1.83 -6.62
N ALA A 346 -6.92 -1.87 -5.68
CA ALA A 346 -7.22 -3.04 -4.85
C ALA A 346 -7.63 -4.23 -5.72
N LYS A 347 -8.55 -4.01 -6.66
CA LYS A 347 -9.01 -5.04 -7.60
C LYS A 347 -7.85 -5.64 -8.40
N ASN A 348 -7.02 -4.81 -9.02
CA ASN A 348 -5.88 -5.29 -9.79
C ASN A 348 -4.93 -6.11 -8.93
N ARG A 349 -4.59 -5.59 -7.75
CA ARG A 349 -3.68 -6.26 -6.82
C ARG A 349 -4.24 -7.58 -6.29
N LEU A 350 -5.54 -7.60 -5.95
CA LEU A 350 -6.24 -8.81 -5.53
C LEU A 350 -6.20 -9.89 -6.62
N VAL A 351 -6.57 -9.53 -7.86
CA VAL A 351 -6.57 -10.46 -8.99
C VAL A 351 -5.17 -11.00 -9.25
N GLN A 352 -4.14 -10.14 -9.28
CA GLN A 352 -2.74 -10.56 -9.41
C GLN A 352 -2.33 -11.53 -8.30
N GLY A 353 -2.67 -11.23 -7.05
CA GLY A 353 -2.36 -12.09 -5.91
C GLY A 353 -3.04 -13.47 -5.99
N LEU A 354 -4.31 -13.50 -6.38
CA LEU A 354 -5.08 -14.73 -6.55
C LEU A 354 -4.51 -15.61 -7.68
N VAL A 355 -4.19 -15.00 -8.82
CA VAL A 355 -3.61 -15.68 -9.99
C VAL A 355 -2.22 -16.23 -9.66
N LEU A 356 -1.35 -15.45 -8.99
CA LEU A 356 -0.04 -15.93 -8.54
C LEU A 356 -0.16 -17.04 -7.49
N GLY A 357 -1.11 -16.93 -6.57
CA GLY A 357 -1.40 -17.98 -5.59
C GLY A 357 -1.78 -19.29 -6.28
N LYS A 358 -2.65 -19.22 -7.30
CA LYS A 358 -3.06 -20.40 -8.08
C LYS A 358 -1.90 -20.99 -8.88
N LEU A 359 -1.07 -20.14 -9.51
CA LEU A 359 0.13 -20.59 -10.22
C LEU A 359 1.11 -21.29 -9.26
N ALA A 360 1.28 -20.77 -8.04
CA ALA A 360 2.13 -21.41 -7.02
C ALA A 360 1.65 -22.82 -6.67
N GLU A 361 0.33 -23.03 -6.59
CA GLU A 361 -0.27 -24.35 -6.35
C GLU A 361 -0.03 -25.31 -7.51
N GLU A 362 -0.27 -24.89 -8.76
CA GLU A 362 -0.12 -25.72 -9.95
C GLU A 362 1.34 -26.11 -10.23
N GLU A 363 2.26 -25.16 -10.05
CA GLU A 363 3.71 -25.38 -10.20
C GLU A 363 4.35 -25.98 -8.94
N LYS A 364 3.58 -26.22 -7.87
CA LYS A 364 4.03 -26.79 -6.58
C LYS A 364 5.23 -26.05 -5.98
N ILE A 365 5.14 -24.72 -5.98
CA ILE A 365 6.20 -23.87 -5.45
C ILE A 365 6.07 -23.79 -3.94
N GLU A 366 7.00 -24.41 -3.25
CA GLU A 366 7.12 -24.39 -1.80
C GLU A 366 8.36 -23.63 -1.36
N ILE A 367 8.30 -22.99 -0.21
CA ILE A 367 9.42 -22.35 0.46
C ILE A 367 9.81 -23.16 1.66
N SER A 368 11.06 -23.59 1.71
CA SER A 368 11.58 -24.33 2.85
C SER A 368 11.92 -23.39 4.02
N ALA A 369 11.85 -23.89 5.24
CA ALA A 369 12.23 -23.14 6.44
C ALA A 369 13.69 -22.63 6.35
N SER A 370 14.58 -23.40 5.70
CA SER A 370 15.98 -22.98 5.50
C SER A 370 16.13 -21.79 4.57
N GLU A 371 15.27 -21.63 3.57
CA GLU A 371 15.29 -20.44 2.69
C GLU A 371 14.85 -19.19 3.44
N VAL A 372 13.83 -19.34 4.30
CA VAL A 372 13.37 -18.24 5.16
C VAL A 372 14.49 -17.84 6.14
N ASP A 373 15.11 -18.80 6.81
CA ASP A 373 16.16 -18.53 7.77
C ASP A 373 17.39 -17.89 7.10
N ASN A 374 17.80 -18.37 5.92
CA ASN A 374 18.89 -17.76 5.15
C ASN A 374 18.58 -16.30 4.78
N LYS A 375 17.33 -16.01 4.37
CA LYS A 375 16.94 -14.63 4.04
C LYS A 375 16.89 -13.73 5.27
N VAL A 376 16.45 -14.25 6.40
CA VAL A 376 16.50 -13.55 7.69
C VAL A 376 17.95 -13.22 8.06
N ASP A 377 18.88 -14.19 7.93
CA ASP A 377 20.30 -14.00 8.24
C ASP A 377 20.94 -12.97 7.30
N GLU A 378 20.60 -12.98 6.01
CA GLU A 378 21.02 -11.95 5.04
C GLU A 378 20.59 -10.55 5.51
N ILE A 379 19.28 -10.36 5.81
CA ILE A 379 18.75 -9.08 6.27
C ILE A 379 19.44 -8.62 7.56
N ILE A 380 19.69 -9.53 8.50
CA ILE A 380 20.39 -9.21 9.76
C ILE A 380 21.84 -8.80 9.49
N ASN A 381 22.52 -9.45 8.56
CA ASN A 381 23.90 -9.16 8.24
C ASN A 381 24.10 -7.80 7.57
N ASP A 382 23.11 -7.37 6.77
CA ASP A 382 23.11 -6.08 6.07
C ASP A 382 22.65 -4.91 6.94
N ALA A 383 22.03 -5.20 8.11
CA ALA A 383 21.53 -4.17 9.01
C ALA A 383 22.67 -3.48 9.78
N GLU A 384 22.58 -2.15 9.97
CA GLU A 384 23.51 -1.37 10.81
C GLU A 384 23.45 -1.82 12.28
N ASP A 385 22.25 -2.08 12.82
CA ASP A 385 22.01 -2.61 14.18
C ASP A 385 21.56 -4.08 14.08
N LYS A 386 22.53 -4.98 14.05
CA LYS A 386 22.30 -6.43 13.91
C LYS A 386 21.50 -7.04 15.06
N GLU A 387 21.71 -6.56 16.29
CA GLU A 387 20.98 -7.07 17.45
C GLU A 387 19.50 -6.72 17.41
N ARG A 388 19.19 -5.48 17.05
CA ARG A 388 17.81 -5.02 16.87
C ARG A 388 17.14 -5.70 15.69
N ALA A 389 17.83 -5.86 14.58
CA ALA A 389 17.34 -6.59 13.41
C ALA A 389 17.02 -8.04 13.77
N LYS A 390 17.90 -8.73 14.49
CA LYS A 390 17.68 -10.09 14.97
C LYS A 390 16.45 -10.21 15.86
N GLN A 391 16.23 -9.27 16.78
CA GLN A 391 15.04 -9.28 17.64
C GLN A 391 13.74 -9.12 16.83
N ILE A 392 13.74 -8.27 15.81
CA ILE A 392 12.57 -8.00 14.97
C ILE A 392 12.30 -9.17 14.02
N PHE A 393 13.28 -9.56 13.20
CA PHE A 393 13.05 -10.53 12.12
C PHE A 393 12.99 -11.99 12.58
N SER A 394 13.34 -12.28 13.85
CA SER A 394 13.10 -13.59 14.44
C SER A 394 11.65 -13.82 14.90
N LEU A 395 10.80 -12.78 14.92
CA LEU A 395 9.40 -12.94 15.29
C LEU A 395 8.61 -13.72 14.22
N PRO A 396 7.70 -14.62 14.61
CA PRO A 396 6.96 -15.48 13.67
C PRO A 396 6.24 -14.69 12.56
N GLN A 397 5.65 -13.54 12.88
CA GLN A 397 4.96 -12.69 11.93
C GLN A 397 5.86 -12.16 10.80
N PHE A 398 7.11 -11.81 11.13
CA PHE A 398 8.06 -11.34 10.12
C PHE A 398 8.61 -12.50 9.28
N LYS A 399 8.84 -13.67 9.89
CA LYS A 399 9.21 -14.88 9.14
C LYS A 399 8.14 -15.27 8.13
N GLN A 400 6.86 -15.19 8.52
CA GLN A 400 5.74 -15.43 7.60
C GLN A 400 5.71 -14.42 6.45
N SER A 401 5.92 -13.13 6.72
CA SER A 401 5.99 -12.10 5.67
C SER A 401 7.17 -12.33 4.72
N ILE A 402 8.31 -12.78 5.23
CA ILE A 402 9.48 -13.16 4.41
C ILE A 402 9.16 -14.39 3.54
N GLU A 403 8.49 -15.40 4.10
CA GLU A 403 8.06 -16.60 3.36
C GLU A 403 7.14 -16.22 2.19
N GLU A 404 6.13 -15.38 2.45
CA GLU A 404 5.20 -14.89 1.43
C GLU A 404 5.92 -14.09 0.33
N SER A 405 6.89 -13.25 0.72
CA SER A 405 7.73 -12.49 -0.23
C SER A 405 8.58 -13.42 -1.10
N LEU A 406 9.25 -14.41 -0.50
CA LEU A 406 10.06 -15.40 -1.22
C LEU A 406 9.21 -16.25 -2.16
N ARG A 407 8.01 -16.64 -1.71
CA ARG A 407 7.05 -17.39 -2.54
C ARG A 407 6.66 -16.56 -3.76
N THR A 408 6.27 -15.31 -3.56
CA THR A 408 5.91 -14.41 -4.67
C THR A 408 7.06 -14.24 -5.65
N GLN A 409 8.28 -14.04 -5.15
CA GLN A 409 9.47 -13.93 -5.99
C GLN A 409 9.71 -15.19 -6.81
N LYS A 410 9.69 -16.39 -6.19
CA LYS A 410 9.88 -17.67 -6.90
C LYS A 410 8.79 -17.91 -7.95
N VAL A 411 7.54 -17.56 -7.66
CA VAL A 411 6.43 -17.71 -8.60
C VAL A 411 6.62 -16.80 -9.80
N MET A 412 7.02 -15.53 -9.58
CA MET A 412 7.32 -14.58 -10.64
C MET A 412 8.52 -15.02 -11.50
N ASP A 413 9.58 -15.53 -10.88
CA ASP A 413 10.74 -16.09 -11.57
C ASP A 413 10.35 -17.30 -12.44
N ARG A 414 9.50 -18.18 -11.89
CA ARG A 414 8.99 -19.34 -12.61
C ARG A 414 8.10 -18.95 -13.79
N LEU A 415 7.20 -17.99 -13.59
CA LEU A 415 6.35 -17.44 -14.64
C LEU A 415 7.19 -16.86 -15.78
N LEU A 416 8.22 -16.08 -15.44
CA LEU A 416 9.14 -15.51 -16.43
C LEU A 416 9.88 -16.62 -17.20
N GLN A 417 10.36 -17.67 -16.52
CA GLN A 417 11.00 -18.82 -17.16
C GLN A 417 10.07 -19.51 -18.16
N ILE A 418 8.80 -19.68 -17.81
CA ILE A 418 7.79 -20.26 -18.69
C ILE A 418 7.58 -19.34 -19.90
N ALA A 419 7.38 -18.04 -19.67
CA ALA A 419 7.08 -17.05 -20.69
C ALA A 419 8.22 -16.81 -21.70
N ILE A 420 9.48 -16.95 -21.27
CA ILE A 420 10.65 -16.81 -22.19
C ILE A 420 10.96 -18.14 -22.90
N GLY A 421 10.37 -19.25 -22.43
CA GLY A 421 10.65 -20.60 -22.95
C GLY A 421 11.89 -21.21 -22.26
N SER A 422 11.83 -22.52 -21.97
CA SER A 422 12.86 -23.30 -21.23
C SER A 422 14.21 -23.45 -21.97
N GLY A 423 14.54 -22.56 -22.88
CA GLY A 423 15.68 -22.65 -23.81
C GLY A 423 16.95 -21.93 -23.38
N MET A 424 16.99 -21.21 -22.26
CA MET A 424 18.24 -20.58 -21.81
C MET A 424 18.46 -20.83 -20.33
N ASN A 425 19.43 -21.68 -20.03
CA ASN A 425 20.09 -21.74 -18.73
C ASN A 425 20.51 -20.32 -18.31
N MET A 426 20.01 -19.87 -17.17
CA MET A 426 20.63 -18.72 -16.48
C MET A 426 22.09 -19.08 -16.24
N THR A 427 22.98 -18.44 -16.95
CA THR A 427 24.40 -18.40 -16.54
C THR A 427 24.42 -17.67 -15.20
N LYS A 428 24.49 -18.45 -14.11
CA LYS A 428 24.92 -17.94 -12.81
C LYS A 428 26.30 -17.31 -13.04
N GLY A 429 26.38 -15.98 -12.88
CA GLY A 429 27.66 -15.33 -12.72
C GLY A 429 28.34 -15.91 -11.49
N GLU A 430 29.49 -16.54 -11.69
CA GLU A 430 30.46 -16.88 -10.65
C GLU A 430 31.09 -15.63 -10.05
#